data_f5a8a2c3810295df2b858f44622a5bd2
#
_entry.id   f5a8a2c3810295df2b858f44622a5bd2
#
_cell.length_a   1.000
_cell.length_b   1.000
_cell.length_c   1.000
_cell.angle_alpha   90.00
_cell.angle_beta   90.00
_cell.angle_gamma   90.00
#
_symmetry.space_group_name_H-M   'P 1'
#
loop_
_entity.id
_entity.type
_entity.pdbx_description
1 polymer ?
#
loop_
_entity_poly.entity_id
_entity_poly.type
_entity_poly.pdbx_seq_one_letter_code
_entity_poly.pdbx_strand_id
1 'polypeptide(L)'
;ISGGNAGDMRDYADLLDKVETVLIPAYARKTGKSAQEITAMLEDETWMDGKECLKHGFADELLPSVRAMARIESKRTGDFLHMPETIKGMITPPQGAANIAGNEQKRINGISEVFSLFGSRYDGIKMACLEDASCTPEMAREKLLNELGRESTPSNKNTPPHIYALFEMAQASLVDRGITVSGFINRSQVVNAAFTHSSSDFSHILAGGAEKSVLKGWQDSGETFQKWTRTGSLSNFHEAKRVGLNGFSKLDKVPEGAEYKYITTSDKGVPIALATYGNIFSVTRQAIINDDLTQLTTIPMAMGRAAARTVGNLVYLLLTSNGKFTDGKALFHADHKNLIAKDMDMEGLNEARKLMRLQEDANGDSLNITPAFVLVPAALESAAHRAILSSSSLFPVDGVGTINQNPGIINVVKDMAEVIVEPRLDKANNKEWYVAAAKGMDTIEVAYLDGIDTPYLEEQEGFTVDGVAWKVRIDAGVAALDYRGLLKSSGA
;
A
#
# COMPACT_ATOMS: atom_id res chain seq x y z
N ILE A 1 21.09 11.65 -18.68
CA ILE A 1 21.42 13.06 -18.94
C ILE A 1 20.48 13.85 -18.07
N SER A 2 21.01 14.48 -17.00
CA SER A 2 20.26 15.39 -16.16
C SER A 2 19.95 16.65 -17.00
N GLY A 3 18.69 16.84 -17.37
CA GLY A 3 18.24 18.09 -17.98
C GLY A 3 18.05 19.12 -16.88
N GLY A 4 18.92 20.14 -16.86
CA GLY A 4 18.84 21.25 -15.93
C GLY A 4 19.58 22.46 -16.50
N ASN A 5 19.43 23.62 -15.87
CA ASN A 5 20.18 24.82 -16.21
C ASN A 5 21.63 24.75 -15.66
N ALA A 6 22.46 25.76 -16.00
CA ALA A 6 23.86 25.78 -15.57
C ALA A 6 24.05 25.83 -14.01
N GLY A 7 23.03 26.29 -13.26
CA GLY A 7 23.01 26.25 -11.80
C GLY A 7 22.86 24.82 -11.29
N ASP A 8 21.85 24.11 -11.79
CA ASP A 8 21.57 22.71 -11.40
C ASP A 8 22.76 21.79 -11.67
N MET A 9 23.50 22.05 -12.76
CA MET A 9 24.73 21.31 -13.10
C MET A 9 25.85 21.55 -12.09
N ARG A 10 26.01 22.78 -11.58
CA ARG A 10 27.00 23.08 -10.54
C ARG A 10 26.61 22.45 -9.21
N ASP A 11 25.36 22.55 -8.82
CA ASP A 11 24.85 21.94 -7.59
C ASP A 11 25.02 20.41 -7.61
N TYR A 12 24.86 19.81 -8.80
CA TYR A 12 25.10 18.37 -8.97
C TYR A 12 26.58 18.02 -8.90
N ALA A 13 27.46 18.84 -9.47
CA ALA A 13 28.92 18.67 -9.34
C ALA A 13 29.37 18.80 -7.89
N ASP A 14 28.90 19.82 -7.17
CA ASP A 14 29.19 20.01 -5.74
C ASP A 14 28.70 18.85 -4.86
N LEU A 15 27.57 18.21 -5.24
CA LEU A 15 27.09 17.02 -4.58
C LEU A 15 28.02 15.81 -4.84
N LEU A 16 28.48 15.62 -6.07
CA LEU A 16 29.42 14.55 -6.42
C LEU A 16 30.75 14.72 -5.67
N ASP A 17 31.29 15.93 -5.61
CA ASP A 17 32.49 16.23 -4.85
C ASP A 17 32.32 15.90 -3.35
N LYS A 18 31.17 16.20 -2.77
CA LYS A 18 30.88 15.80 -1.38
C LYS A 18 30.81 14.28 -1.18
N VAL A 19 30.21 13.55 -2.14
CA VAL A 19 30.18 12.07 -2.09
C VAL A 19 31.58 11.50 -2.18
N GLU A 20 32.43 12.04 -3.08
CA GLU A 20 33.80 11.64 -3.25
C GLU A 20 34.62 11.84 -1.96
N THR A 21 34.47 12.96 -1.26
CA THR A 21 35.15 13.21 0.03
C THR A 21 34.82 12.18 1.12
N VAL A 22 33.70 11.50 1.03
CA VAL A 22 33.29 10.41 1.96
C VAL A 22 33.80 9.05 1.48
N LEU A 23 33.72 8.78 0.17
CA LEU A 23 34.09 7.49 -0.42
C LEU A 23 35.60 7.24 -0.40
N ILE A 24 36.41 8.23 -0.75
CA ILE A 24 37.87 8.09 -0.80
C ILE A 24 38.46 7.63 0.54
N PRO A 25 38.16 8.26 1.70
CA PRO A 25 38.65 7.79 2.99
C PRO A 25 38.14 6.40 3.39
N ALA A 26 36.92 6.05 2.98
CA ALA A 26 36.35 4.73 3.25
C ALA A 26 37.11 3.64 2.50
N TYR A 27 37.35 3.84 1.21
CA TYR A 27 38.14 2.90 0.39
C TYR A 27 39.62 2.86 0.79
N ALA A 28 40.22 4.00 1.10
CA ALA A 28 41.60 4.05 1.58
C ALA A 28 41.76 3.24 2.88
N ARG A 29 40.83 3.34 3.81
CA ARG A 29 40.82 2.57 5.06
C ARG A 29 40.64 1.08 4.82
N LYS A 30 39.80 0.70 3.88
CA LYS A 30 39.50 -0.71 3.56
C LYS A 30 40.67 -1.37 2.84
N THR A 31 41.26 -0.68 1.86
CA THR A 31 42.29 -1.24 0.97
C THR A 31 43.74 -1.03 1.45
N GLY A 32 43.95 -0.10 2.39
CA GLY A 32 45.30 0.34 2.81
C GLY A 32 46.05 1.19 1.78
N LYS A 33 45.36 1.61 0.69
CA LYS A 33 45.94 2.46 -0.35
C LYS A 33 45.86 3.94 0.04
N SER A 34 46.73 4.76 -0.59
CA SER A 34 46.69 6.20 -0.40
C SER A 34 45.41 6.82 -1.03
N ALA A 35 44.98 7.98 -0.51
CA ALA A 35 43.86 8.70 -1.06
C ALA A 35 44.07 9.04 -2.55
N GLN A 36 45.31 9.40 -2.93
CA GLN A 36 45.68 9.71 -4.31
C GLN A 36 45.52 8.51 -5.26
N GLU A 37 45.88 7.31 -4.83
CA GLU A 37 45.68 6.09 -5.62
C GLU A 37 44.20 5.74 -5.78
N ILE A 38 43.37 5.96 -4.75
CA ILE A 38 41.93 5.73 -4.84
C ILE A 38 41.29 6.74 -5.78
N THR A 39 41.65 8.02 -5.68
CA THR A 39 41.15 9.05 -6.61
C THR A 39 41.48 8.70 -8.05
N ALA A 40 42.74 8.31 -8.36
CA ALA A 40 43.12 7.91 -9.71
C ALA A 40 42.30 6.70 -10.21
N MET A 41 42.05 5.71 -9.35
CA MET A 41 41.23 4.54 -9.70
C MET A 41 39.76 4.91 -9.98
N LEU A 42 39.22 5.92 -9.32
CA LEU A 42 37.85 6.42 -9.54
C LEU A 42 37.78 7.24 -10.83
N GLU A 43 38.73 8.13 -11.09
CA GLU A 43 38.84 8.93 -12.31
C GLU A 43 39.01 8.07 -13.56
N ASP A 44 39.81 6.97 -13.46
CA ASP A 44 40.05 6.01 -14.55
C ASP A 44 38.88 5.01 -14.74
N GLU A 45 37.79 5.14 -14.01
CA GLU A 45 36.69 4.16 -14.02
C GLU A 45 37.22 2.71 -13.92
N THR A 46 38.04 2.40 -12.90
CA THR A 46 38.69 1.11 -12.79
C THR A 46 37.75 -0.05 -12.56
N TRP A 47 37.61 -0.91 -13.53
CA TRP A 47 36.82 -2.14 -13.46
C TRP A 47 37.66 -3.29 -12.94
N MET A 48 37.18 -4.02 -11.94
CA MET A 48 37.89 -5.11 -11.30
C MET A 48 37.07 -6.38 -11.26
N ASP A 49 37.68 -7.51 -11.55
CA ASP A 49 37.11 -8.83 -11.26
C ASP A 49 37.19 -9.17 -9.77
N GLY A 50 36.58 -10.28 -9.34
CA GLY A 50 36.58 -10.68 -7.92
C GLY A 50 38.02 -10.99 -7.40
N LYS A 51 38.93 -11.50 -8.24
CA LYS A 51 40.33 -11.75 -7.86
C LYS A 51 41.12 -10.45 -7.75
N GLU A 52 40.85 -9.52 -8.62
CA GLU A 52 41.43 -8.17 -8.59
C GLU A 52 40.95 -7.39 -7.38
N CYS A 53 39.64 -7.48 -7.05
CA CYS A 53 39.09 -6.89 -5.83
C CYS A 53 39.79 -7.45 -4.57
N LEU A 54 40.04 -8.78 -4.52
CA LEU A 54 40.77 -9.40 -3.42
C LEU A 54 42.23 -8.93 -3.36
N LYS A 55 42.91 -8.89 -4.53
CA LYS A 55 44.31 -8.44 -4.64
C LYS A 55 44.49 -6.99 -4.21
N HIS A 56 43.53 -6.12 -4.52
CA HIS A 56 43.57 -4.70 -4.20
C HIS A 56 42.95 -4.36 -2.83
N GLY A 57 42.47 -5.36 -2.08
CA GLY A 57 41.95 -5.19 -0.72
C GLY A 57 40.52 -4.67 -0.65
N PHE A 58 39.76 -4.63 -1.77
CA PHE A 58 38.36 -4.26 -1.78
C PHE A 58 37.44 -5.39 -1.32
N ALA A 59 37.87 -6.65 -1.43
CA ALA A 59 37.18 -7.83 -0.92
C ALA A 59 38.04 -8.57 0.08
N ASP A 60 37.45 -9.27 1.04
CA ASP A 60 38.13 -10.06 2.06
C ASP A 60 38.20 -11.54 1.68
N GLU A 61 37.21 -12.02 0.92
CA GLU A 61 37.10 -13.44 0.56
C GLU A 61 36.46 -13.59 -0.83
N LEU A 62 36.87 -14.64 -1.54
CA LEU A 62 36.30 -15.03 -2.83
C LEU A 62 35.40 -16.24 -2.63
N LEU A 63 34.09 -16.07 -2.83
CA LEU A 63 33.18 -17.20 -2.82
C LEU A 63 33.33 -18.06 -4.08
N PRO A 64 33.11 -19.39 -3.99
CA PRO A 64 33.16 -20.26 -5.17
C PRO A 64 32.15 -19.77 -6.24
N SER A 65 32.61 -19.79 -7.50
CA SER A 65 31.81 -19.30 -8.61
C SER A 65 30.50 -20.09 -8.75
N VAL A 66 29.40 -19.46 -8.46
CA VAL A 66 28.08 -19.95 -8.84
C VAL A 66 27.88 -19.60 -10.32
N ARG A 67 27.43 -20.55 -11.14
CA ARG A 67 27.01 -20.25 -12.51
C ARG A 67 25.77 -19.34 -12.47
N ALA A 68 25.97 -18.06 -12.22
CA ALA A 68 24.95 -17.05 -12.42
C ALA A 68 25.07 -16.59 -13.87
N MET A 69 24.07 -16.81 -14.66
CA MET A 69 23.88 -16.07 -15.92
C MET A 69 23.43 -14.65 -15.52
N ALA A 70 24.39 -13.84 -15.11
CA ALA A 70 24.15 -12.44 -14.81
C ALA A 70 23.98 -11.67 -16.13
N ARG A 71 22.74 -11.34 -16.46
CA ARG A 71 22.43 -10.34 -17.47
C ARG A 71 22.41 -8.98 -16.77
N ILE A 72 23.32 -8.10 -17.13
CA ILE A 72 23.35 -6.74 -16.59
C ILE A 72 22.32 -5.91 -17.35
N GLU A 73 21.14 -5.71 -16.77
CA GLU A 73 20.12 -4.81 -17.28
C GLU A 73 20.19 -3.46 -16.57
N SER A 74 21.09 -2.58 -17.02
CA SER A 74 21.17 -1.21 -16.53
C SER A 74 21.01 -0.22 -17.68
N LYS A 75 20.11 0.74 -17.53
CA LYS A 75 19.91 1.85 -18.50
C LYS A 75 21.09 2.82 -18.52
N ARG A 76 22.04 2.69 -17.57
CA ARG A 76 23.22 3.56 -17.41
C ARG A 76 24.51 2.94 -17.94
N THR A 77 24.47 1.79 -18.58
CA THR A 77 25.67 1.13 -19.12
C THR A 77 26.36 1.93 -20.24
N GLY A 78 25.64 2.85 -20.90
CA GLY A 78 26.21 3.74 -21.90
C GLY A 78 26.93 4.99 -21.35
N ASP A 79 26.87 5.22 -20.05
CA ASP A 79 27.44 6.41 -19.39
C ASP A 79 28.95 6.20 -19.04
N PHE A 80 29.46 4.95 -19.13
CA PHE A 80 30.84 4.62 -18.80
C PHE A 80 31.76 4.65 -20.02
N LEU A 81 32.86 5.41 -19.93
CA LEU A 81 33.80 5.62 -21.02
C LEU A 81 34.80 4.48 -21.17
N HIS A 82 35.21 3.83 -20.08
CA HIS A 82 36.27 2.81 -20.04
C HIS A 82 35.79 1.40 -19.71
N MET A 83 34.54 1.05 -20.10
CA MET A 83 33.98 -0.27 -19.85
C MET A 83 34.74 -1.38 -20.62
N PRO A 84 35.21 -2.46 -19.93
CA PRO A 84 35.88 -3.60 -20.58
C PRO A 84 35.01 -4.30 -21.63
N GLU A 85 35.62 -4.74 -22.74
CA GLU A 85 34.95 -5.42 -23.85
C GLU A 85 34.23 -6.72 -23.40
N THR A 86 34.73 -7.40 -22.37
CA THR A 86 34.10 -8.58 -21.77
C THR A 86 32.75 -8.27 -21.16
N ILE A 87 32.58 -7.09 -20.55
CA ILE A 87 31.34 -6.63 -19.97
C ILE A 87 30.40 -6.09 -21.06
N LYS A 88 30.95 -5.37 -22.06
CA LYS A 88 30.17 -4.97 -23.24
C LYS A 88 29.57 -6.15 -23.97
N GLY A 89 30.31 -7.27 -24.09
CA GLY A 89 29.81 -8.52 -24.68
C GLY A 89 28.67 -9.20 -23.93
N MET A 90 28.53 -8.91 -22.62
CA MET A 90 27.42 -9.40 -21.79
C MET A 90 26.15 -8.53 -21.90
N ILE A 91 26.29 -7.31 -22.39
CA ILE A 91 25.21 -6.32 -22.56
C ILE A 91 24.66 -6.35 -23.97
N THR A 92 25.48 -6.63 -24.96
CA THR A 92 25.13 -6.67 -26.38
C THR A 92 25.00 -8.12 -26.85
N PRO A 93 23.90 -8.55 -27.49
CA PRO A 93 23.83 -9.89 -28.05
C PRO A 93 24.88 -10.03 -29.19
N PRO A 94 25.59 -11.15 -29.29
CA PRO A 94 26.57 -11.37 -30.33
C PRO A 94 25.90 -11.41 -31.72
N GLN A 95 26.23 -10.46 -32.58
CA GLN A 95 25.99 -10.57 -34.00
C GLN A 95 27.06 -11.41 -34.63
N GLY A 96 26.68 -12.53 -35.21
CA GLY A 96 27.48 -13.12 -36.27
C GLY A 96 27.72 -14.63 -36.24
N ALA A 97 27.02 -15.31 -37.13
CA ALA A 97 27.46 -16.40 -37.98
C ALA A 97 27.72 -17.81 -37.41
N ALA A 98 26.99 -18.71 -37.99
CA ALA A 98 27.23 -20.13 -38.18
C ALA A 98 26.46 -21.10 -37.25
N ASN A 99 25.31 -21.42 -37.67
CA ASN A 99 24.69 -22.72 -37.80
C ASN A 99 23.17 -22.58 -37.99
N ILE A 100 22.77 -22.28 -39.21
CA ILE A 100 21.37 -21.99 -39.55
C ILE A 100 20.48 -23.24 -39.31
N ALA A 101 20.96 -24.45 -39.50
CA ALA A 101 20.18 -25.67 -39.28
C ALA A 101 20.02 -26.05 -37.80
N GLY A 102 21.04 -25.85 -36.94
CA GLY A 102 20.99 -26.19 -35.53
C GLY A 102 20.20 -25.16 -34.70
N ASN A 103 20.21 -23.87 -35.11
CA ASN A 103 19.45 -22.82 -34.45
C ASN A 103 17.96 -22.87 -34.77
N GLU A 104 17.60 -23.26 -36.02
CA GLU A 104 16.20 -23.44 -36.43
C GLU A 104 15.53 -24.59 -35.65
N GLN A 105 16.24 -25.70 -35.47
CA GLN A 105 15.72 -26.83 -34.68
C GLN A 105 15.54 -26.44 -33.20
N LYS A 106 16.46 -25.64 -32.61
CA LYS A 106 16.32 -25.12 -31.25
C LYS A 106 15.17 -24.14 -31.14
N ARG A 107 14.96 -23.28 -32.15
CA ARG A 107 13.83 -22.35 -32.22
C ARG A 107 12.50 -23.11 -32.23
N ILE A 108 12.34 -24.10 -33.12
CA ILE A 108 11.15 -24.94 -33.27
C ILE A 108 10.84 -25.69 -31.96
N ASN A 109 11.87 -26.28 -31.35
CA ASN A 109 11.74 -26.99 -30.06
C ASN A 109 11.32 -26.04 -28.94
N GLY A 110 11.95 -24.88 -28.84
CA GLY A 110 11.62 -23.86 -27.83
C GLY A 110 10.20 -23.31 -27.99
N ILE A 111 9.75 -23.02 -29.22
CA ILE A 111 8.35 -22.64 -29.48
C ILE A 111 7.40 -23.78 -29.10
N SER A 112 7.70 -25.02 -29.49
CA SER A 112 6.85 -26.17 -29.17
C SER A 112 6.74 -26.41 -27.67
N GLU A 113 7.82 -26.15 -26.89
CA GLU A 113 7.84 -26.27 -25.46
C GLU A 113 6.97 -25.21 -24.76
N VAL A 114 6.98 -23.95 -25.24
CA VAL A 114 6.10 -22.87 -24.75
C VAL A 114 4.62 -23.26 -24.84
N PHE A 115 4.21 -23.94 -25.90
CA PHE A 115 2.81 -24.35 -26.11
C PHE A 115 2.47 -25.75 -25.58
N SER A 116 3.44 -26.56 -25.18
CA SER A 116 3.23 -27.94 -24.71
C SER A 116 2.32 -28.04 -23.49
N LEU A 117 2.30 -27.00 -22.64
CA LEU A 117 1.49 -26.91 -21.43
C LEU A 117 -0.01 -26.65 -21.71
N PHE A 118 -0.35 -26.19 -22.92
CA PHE A 118 -1.70 -25.71 -23.25
C PHE A 118 -2.49 -26.63 -24.18
N GLY A 119 -1.96 -27.81 -24.47
CA GLY A 119 -2.60 -28.76 -25.38
C GLY A 119 -2.88 -28.18 -26.77
N SER A 120 -4.01 -28.52 -27.37
CA SER A 120 -4.41 -28.03 -28.71
C SER A 120 -5.09 -26.66 -28.72
N ARG A 121 -5.27 -26.03 -27.54
CA ARG A 121 -6.07 -24.80 -27.42
C ARG A 121 -5.49 -23.61 -28.20
N TYR A 122 -4.15 -23.54 -28.31
CA TYR A 122 -3.44 -22.45 -28.98
C TYR A 122 -2.65 -22.93 -30.21
N ASP A 123 -3.04 -24.06 -30.81
CA ASP A 123 -2.36 -24.60 -31.98
C ASP A 123 -2.30 -23.61 -33.15
N GLY A 124 -3.31 -22.75 -33.31
CA GLY A 124 -3.30 -21.69 -34.32
C GLY A 124 -2.15 -20.70 -34.15
N ILE A 125 -1.91 -20.24 -32.90
CA ILE A 125 -0.82 -19.31 -32.60
C ILE A 125 0.53 -20.02 -32.67
N LYS A 126 0.60 -21.26 -32.19
CA LYS A 126 1.78 -22.10 -32.31
C LYS A 126 2.20 -22.30 -33.77
N MET A 127 1.27 -22.66 -34.66
CA MET A 127 1.55 -22.81 -36.08
C MET A 127 2.01 -21.52 -36.71
N ALA A 128 1.34 -20.40 -36.43
CA ALA A 128 1.78 -19.09 -36.93
C ALA A 128 3.19 -18.69 -36.44
N CYS A 129 3.56 -19.06 -35.20
CA CYS A 129 4.92 -18.83 -34.70
C CYS A 129 5.95 -19.79 -35.30
N LEU A 130 5.56 -21.00 -35.68
CA LEU A 130 6.46 -21.96 -36.34
C LEU A 130 6.71 -21.61 -37.82
N GLU A 131 5.71 -21.07 -38.48
CA GLU A 131 5.79 -20.60 -39.89
C GLU A 131 6.58 -19.30 -40.04
N ASP A 132 6.57 -18.47 -39.03
CA ASP A 132 7.33 -17.21 -39.01
C ASP A 132 8.78 -17.44 -38.56
N ALA A 133 9.71 -17.45 -39.52
CA ALA A 133 11.14 -17.67 -39.26
C ALA A 133 11.77 -16.61 -38.33
N SER A 134 11.13 -15.45 -38.17
CA SER A 134 11.58 -14.38 -37.26
C SER A 134 11.04 -14.55 -35.83
N CYS A 135 10.06 -15.42 -35.59
CA CYS A 135 9.46 -15.64 -34.29
C CYS A 135 10.37 -16.45 -33.38
N THR A 136 10.87 -15.83 -32.33
CA THR A 136 11.66 -16.51 -31.28
C THR A 136 10.77 -17.15 -30.21
N PRO A 137 11.28 -18.08 -29.38
CA PRO A 137 10.52 -18.64 -28.28
C PRO A 137 10.00 -17.56 -27.29
N GLU A 138 10.75 -16.46 -27.11
CA GLU A 138 10.33 -15.31 -26.31
C GLU A 138 9.14 -14.57 -26.93
N MET A 139 9.18 -14.33 -28.24
CA MET A 139 8.06 -13.74 -29.00
C MET A 139 6.83 -14.64 -29.00
N ALA A 140 7.04 -15.96 -29.09
CA ALA A 140 5.96 -16.92 -28.99
C ALA A 140 5.30 -16.91 -27.60
N ARG A 141 6.11 -16.77 -26.54
CA ARG A 141 5.62 -16.58 -25.16
C ARG A 141 4.86 -15.27 -25.00
N GLU A 142 5.36 -14.19 -25.58
CA GLU A 142 4.69 -12.88 -25.55
C GLU A 142 3.35 -12.91 -26.31
N LYS A 143 3.32 -13.51 -27.50
CA LYS A 143 2.07 -13.70 -28.28
C LYS A 143 1.05 -14.54 -27.51
N LEU A 144 1.51 -15.60 -26.83
CA LEU A 144 0.66 -16.44 -25.99
C LEU A 144 0.15 -15.66 -24.77
N LEU A 145 1.01 -14.88 -24.08
CA LEU A 145 0.62 -14.03 -22.96
C LEU A 145 -0.36 -12.94 -23.39
N ASN A 146 -0.18 -12.36 -24.56
CA ASN A 146 -1.10 -11.36 -25.11
C ASN A 146 -2.46 -11.97 -25.44
N GLU A 147 -2.51 -13.20 -25.94
CA GLU A 147 -3.78 -13.88 -26.20
C GLU A 147 -4.46 -14.35 -24.91
N LEU A 148 -3.70 -14.86 -23.95
CA LEU A 148 -4.18 -15.10 -22.59
C LEU A 148 -4.70 -13.80 -21.94
N GLY A 149 -4.03 -12.68 -22.16
CA GLY A 149 -4.46 -11.36 -21.75
C GLY A 149 -5.72 -10.86 -22.47
N ARG A 150 -5.90 -11.18 -23.76
CA ARG A 150 -7.11 -10.89 -24.54
C ARG A 150 -8.30 -11.74 -24.12
N GLU A 151 -8.08 -13.01 -23.88
CA GLU A 151 -9.11 -13.89 -23.31
C GLU A 151 -9.48 -13.49 -21.87
N SER A 152 -8.57 -12.87 -21.13
CA SER A 152 -8.81 -12.34 -19.79
C SER A 152 -9.44 -10.94 -19.77
N THR A 153 -9.53 -10.24 -20.92
CA THR A 153 -10.35 -9.01 -20.99
C THR A 153 -11.83 -9.40 -21.03
N PRO A 154 -12.65 -8.94 -20.07
CA PRO A 154 -14.03 -9.40 -19.92
C PRO A 154 -14.89 -8.90 -21.10
N SER A 155 -15.01 -9.71 -22.13
CA SER A 155 -16.01 -9.52 -23.20
C SER A 155 -17.42 -9.95 -22.76
N ASN A 156 -17.59 -10.40 -21.51
CA ASN A 156 -18.92 -10.68 -20.97
C ASN A 156 -18.90 -10.58 -19.44
N LYS A 157 -19.84 -9.83 -18.88
CA LYS A 157 -19.93 -9.46 -17.45
C LYS A 157 -20.16 -10.62 -16.47
N ASN A 158 -20.04 -11.87 -16.87
CA ASN A 158 -20.37 -13.04 -16.04
C ASN A 158 -19.35 -14.19 -16.04
N THR A 159 -18.14 -13.99 -16.56
CA THR A 159 -17.10 -15.02 -16.43
C THR A 159 -16.08 -14.54 -15.40
N PRO A 160 -15.91 -15.22 -14.26
CA PRO A 160 -14.85 -14.86 -13.30
C PRO A 160 -13.48 -15.03 -13.96
N PRO A 161 -12.47 -14.23 -13.55
CA PRO A 161 -11.11 -14.38 -14.08
C PRO A 161 -10.67 -15.83 -13.91
N HIS A 162 -10.02 -16.41 -14.92
CA HIS A 162 -9.48 -17.77 -14.89
C HIS A 162 -8.49 -17.89 -13.71
N ILE A 163 -9.01 -18.35 -12.59
CA ILE A 163 -8.21 -18.80 -11.45
C ILE A 163 -7.80 -20.22 -11.82
N TYR A 164 -6.50 -20.45 -11.96
CA TYR A 164 -5.98 -21.81 -12.17
C TYR A 164 -6.56 -22.74 -11.11
N ALA A 165 -7.09 -23.87 -11.52
CA ALA A 165 -7.59 -24.87 -10.57
C ALA A 165 -6.47 -25.27 -9.62
N LEU A 166 -6.78 -25.49 -8.35
CA LEU A 166 -5.79 -25.87 -7.32
C LEU A 166 -4.96 -27.06 -7.74
N PHE A 167 -5.58 -27.97 -8.48
CA PHE A 167 -4.94 -29.14 -9.03
C PHE A 167 -3.92 -28.78 -10.13
N GLU A 168 -4.21 -27.80 -10.99
CA GLU A 168 -3.28 -27.33 -12.03
C GLU A 168 -2.08 -26.64 -11.39
N MET A 169 -2.29 -25.90 -10.28
CA MET A 169 -1.20 -25.31 -9.50
C MET A 169 -0.30 -26.38 -8.88
N ALA A 170 -0.88 -27.45 -8.35
CA ALA A 170 -0.13 -28.59 -7.83
C ALA A 170 0.68 -29.30 -8.93
N GLN A 171 0.10 -29.48 -10.12
CA GLN A 171 0.81 -30.03 -11.27
C GLN A 171 1.96 -29.13 -11.72
N ALA A 172 1.74 -27.84 -11.84
CA ALA A 172 2.77 -26.87 -12.24
C ALA A 172 3.96 -26.89 -11.28
N SER A 173 3.71 -26.94 -9.98
CA SER A 173 4.74 -27.05 -8.95
C SER A 173 5.59 -28.33 -9.07
N LEU A 174 4.99 -29.47 -9.46
CA LEU A 174 5.73 -30.71 -9.67
C LEU A 174 6.58 -30.66 -10.95
N VAL A 175 6.02 -30.10 -12.03
CA VAL A 175 6.73 -29.94 -13.32
C VAL A 175 7.93 -29.01 -13.17
N ASP A 176 7.78 -27.93 -12.42
CA ASP A 176 8.88 -26.97 -12.15
C ASP A 176 10.07 -27.63 -11.42
N ARG A 177 9.77 -28.67 -10.63
CA ARG A 177 10.78 -29.52 -9.94
C ARG A 177 11.33 -30.64 -10.81
N GLY A 178 10.94 -30.73 -12.08
CA GLY A 178 11.37 -31.79 -12.99
C GLY A 178 10.69 -33.15 -12.74
N ILE A 179 9.61 -33.18 -11.95
CA ILE A 179 8.83 -34.40 -11.71
C ILE A 179 7.77 -34.55 -12.81
N THR A 180 7.85 -35.61 -13.57
CA THR A 180 6.90 -35.89 -14.63
C THR A 180 5.54 -36.34 -14.08
N VAL A 181 4.52 -35.54 -14.32
CA VAL A 181 3.15 -35.79 -13.84
C VAL A 181 2.48 -37.01 -14.51
N SER A 182 2.99 -37.43 -15.67
CA SER A 182 2.49 -38.61 -16.43
C SER A 182 2.62 -39.96 -15.70
N GLY A 183 3.40 -40.02 -14.62
CA GLY A 183 3.51 -41.22 -13.77
C GLY A 183 2.43 -41.34 -12.67
N PHE A 184 1.61 -40.32 -12.46
CA PHE A 184 0.58 -40.32 -11.41
C PHE A 184 -0.77 -40.80 -11.98
N ILE A 185 -1.39 -41.77 -11.31
CA ILE A 185 -2.62 -42.44 -11.80
C ILE A 185 -3.87 -41.62 -11.41
N ASN A 186 -3.82 -40.81 -10.35
CA ASN A 186 -4.98 -40.07 -9.89
C ASN A 186 -4.59 -38.70 -9.20
N ARG A 187 -5.58 -37.81 -9.04
CA ARG A 187 -5.43 -36.46 -8.47
C ARG A 187 -4.81 -36.50 -7.09
N SER A 188 -5.17 -37.42 -6.22
CA SER A 188 -4.66 -37.50 -4.86
C SER A 188 -3.16 -37.80 -4.82
N GLN A 189 -2.62 -38.56 -5.76
CA GLN A 189 -1.18 -38.80 -5.86
C GLN A 189 -0.40 -37.55 -6.26
N VAL A 190 -0.94 -36.76 -7.20
CA VAL A 190 -0.35 -35.48 -7.63
C VAL A 190 -0.31 -34.49 -6.47
N VAL A 191 -1.44 -34.33 -5.76
CA VAL A 191 -1.54 -33.43 -4.61
C VAL A 191 -0.62 -33.90 -3.48
N ASN A 192 -0.57 -35.19 -3.18
CA ASN A 192 0.34 -35.74 -2.17
C ASN A 192 1.80 -35.48 -2.53
N ALA A 193 2.19 -35.70 -3.79
CA ALA A 193 3.55 -35.45 -4.23
C ALA A 193 3.91 -33.95 -4.16
N ALA A 194 2.94 -33.07 -4.41
CA ALA A 194 3.14 -31.64 -4.25
C ALA A 194 3.38 -31.21 -2.79
N PHE A 195 2.77 -31.88 -1.82
CA PHE A 195 2.95 -31.63 -0.37
C PHE A 195 4.10 -32.38 0.28
N THR A 196 4.50 -33.56 -0.19
CA THR A 196 5.46 -34.44 0.50
C THR A 196 6.93 -34.03 0.39
N HIS A 197 7.24 -33.02 -0.40
CA HIS A 197 8.61 -32.53 -0.51
C HIS A 197 8.77 -31.20 0.23
N SER A 198 9.53 -31.22 1.28
CA SER A 198 9.67 -30.28 2.38
C SER A 198 10.29 -28.91 2.09
N SER A 199 10.16 -28.38 0.89
CA SER A 199 10.48 -26.98 0.59
C SER A 199 9.59 -26.51 -0.57
N SER A 200 8.51 -26.49 -0.31
CA SER A 200 7.17 -26.19 -0.67
C SER A 200 6.98 -24.97 -1.57
N ASP A 201 7.48 -25.04 -2.82
CA ASP A 201 7.09 -24.08 -3.87
C ASP A 201 5.56 -24.08 -4.05
N PHE A 202 4.89 -25.21 -3.80
CA PHE A 202 3.44 -25.31 -3.91
C PHE A 202 2.71 -24.54 -2.80
N SER A 203 3.14 -24.63 -1.54
CA SER A 203 2.56 -23.81 -0.46
C SER A 203 2.82 -22.33 -0.69
N HIS A 204 3.99 -21.94 -1.20
CA HIS A 204 4.27 -20.54 -1.56
C HIS A 204 3.39 -20.03 -2.73
N ILE A 205 3.09 -20.86 -3.72
CA ILE A 205 2.16 -20.51 -4.79
C ILE A 205 0.74 -20.30 -4.23
N LEU A 206 0.31 -21.19 -3.32
CA LEU A 206 -0.97 -21.06 -2.64
C LEU A 206 -1.01 -19.81 -1.75
N ALA A 207 0.07 -19.55 -0.99
CA ALA A 207 0.21 -18.35 -0.16
C ALA A 207 0.14 -17.07 -1.00
N GLY A 208 0.83 -17.01 -2.14
CA GLY A 208 0.75 -15.87 -3.05
C GLY A 208 -0.66 -15.62 -3.62
N GLY A 209 -1.42 -16.68 -3.87
CA GLY A 209 -2.83 -16.59 -4.25
C GLY A 209 -3.73 -16.08 -3.12
N ALA A 210 -3.53 -16.60 -1.92
CA ALA A 210 -4.26 -16.19 -0.72
C ALA A 210 -3.92 -14.74 -0.34
N GLU A 211 -2.65 -14.34 -0.38
CA GLU A 211 -2.20 -12.98 -0.11
C GLU A 211 -2.86 -11.95 -1.04
N LYS A 212 -2.83 -12.20 -2.34
CA LYS A 212 -3.52 -11.34 -3.32
C LYS A 212 -5.02 -11.23 -3.04
N SER A 213 -5.65 -12.33 -2.62
CA SER A 213 -7.06 -12.34 -2.26
C SER A 213 -7.36 -11.56 -0.99
N VAL A 214 -6.49 -11.63 0.04
CA VAL A 214 -6.58 -10.82 1.27
C VAL A 214 -6.44 -9.34 0.93
N LEU A 215 -5.42 -8.97 0.16
CA LEU A 215 -5.18 -7.58 -0.25
C LEU A 215 -6.35 -7.03 -1.08
N LYS A 216 -6.87 -7.83 -2.00
CA LYS A 216 -8.07 -7.45 -2.75
C LYS A 216 -9.26 -7.23 -1.83
N GLY A 217 -9.49 -8.12 -0.86
CA GLY A 217 -10.54 -7.96 0.14
C GLY A 217 -10.38 -6.69 0.98
N TRP A 218 -9.16 -6.35 1.36
CA TRP A 218 -8.83 -5.11 2.05
C TRP A 218 -9.18 -3.88 1.21
N GLN A 219 -8.73 -3.83 -0.04
CA GLN A 219 -8.97 -2.71 -0.97
C GLN A 219 -10.46 -2.54 -1.31
N ASP A 220 -11.16 -3.67 -1.56
CA ASP A 220 -12.59 -3.68 -1.90
C ASP A 220 -13.51 -3.49 -0.69
N SER A 221 -12.96 -3.24 0.51
CA SER A 221 -13.77 -3.17 1.75
C SER A 221 -14.72 -1.99 1.80
N GLY A 222 -14.40 -0.90 1.07
CA GLY A 222 -15.22 0.33 1.03
C GLY A 222 -15.28 1.06 2.38
N GLU A 223 -14.29 0.89 3.24
CA GLU A 223 -14.25 1.52 4.57
C GLU A 223 -14.12 3.04 4.49
N THR A 224 -14.99 3.72 5.20
CA THR A 224 -15.16 5.17 5.13
C THR A 224 -14.12 5.94 5.95
N PHE A 225 -13.53 5.32 6.99
CA PHE A 225 -12.58 5.99 7.88
C PHE A 225 -11.34 6.51 7.16
N GLN A 226 -10.87 5.78 6.13
CA GLN A 226 -9.68 6.13 5.37
C GLN A 226 -9.77 7.51 4.68
N LYS A 227 -10.98 7.99 4.43
CA LYS A 227 -11.21 9.29 3.78
C LYS A 227 -10.84 10.48 4.68
N TRP A 228 -11.11 10.38 5.98
CA TRP A 228 -11.04 11.52 6.89
C TRP A 228 -10.03 11.36 8.04
N THR A 229 -9.55 10.14 8.34
CA THR A 229 -8.51 9.93 9.35
C THR A 229 -7.11 10.09 8.78
N ARG A 230 -6.16 10.47 9.64
CA ARG A 230 -4.74 10.52 9.33
C ARG A 230 -4.13 9.12 9.48
N THR A 231 -3.27 8.72 8.56
CA THR A 231 -2.45 7.51 8.69
C THR A 231 -1.13 7.86 9.37
N GLY A 232 -0.76 7.10 10.39
CA GLY A 232 0.48 7.23 11.12
C GLY A 232 1.31 5.95 11.13
N SER A 233 2.55 6.05 11.59
CA SER A 233 3.46 4.92 11.76
C SER A 233 3.99 4.85 13.19
N LEU A 234 4.09 3.64 13.75
CA LEU A 234 4.73 3.32 15.01
C LEU A 234 5.69 2.15 14.80
N SER A 235 6.89 2.23 15.36
CA SER A 235 7.91 1.20 15.20
C SER A 235 7.82 0.05 16.21
N ASN A 236 6.95 0.17 17.22
CA ASN A 236 6.79 -0.83 18.29
C ASN A 236 5.42 -0.73 18.95
N PHE A 237 5.11 -1.66 19.85
CA PHE A 237 3.85 -1.75 20.58
C PHE A 237 3.82 -0.93 21.89
N HIS A 238 4.90 -0.25 22.22
CA HIS A 238 4.91 0.63 23.40
C HIS A 238 4.06 1.86 23.13
N GLU A 239 3.51 2.40 24.20
CA GLU A 239 2.78 3.66 24.14
C GLU A 239 3.70 4.79 23.67
N ALA A 240 3.37 5.38 22.53
CA ALA A 240 4.04 6.54 21.99
C ALA A 240 3.20 7.79 22.23
N LYS A 241 3.85 8.89 22.57
CA LYS A 241 3.18 10.20 22.73
C LYS A 241 3.20 10.96 21.41
N ARG A 242 2.03 11.33 20.92
CA ARG A 242 1.87 12.20 19.76
C ARG A 242 1.64 13.64 20.20
N VAL A 243 2.40 14.55 19.63
CA VAL A 243 2.20 16.00 19.84
C VAL A 243 1.38 16.52 18.67
N GLY A 244 0.17 17.03 18.96
CA GLY A 244 -0.75 17.58 17.97
C GLY A 244 -0.52 19.06 17.65
N LEU A 245 -1.52 19.71 17.03
CA LEU A 245 -1.53 21.13 16.63
C LEU A 245 -1.14 22.14 17.75
N ASN A 246 -1.16 21.72 19.00
CA ASN A 246 -0.79 22.52 20.15
C ASN A 246 0.72 22.69 20.36
N GLY A 247 1.56 22.08 19.51
CA GLY A 247 3.01 22.04 19.72
C GLY A 247 3.70 23.41 19.63
N PHE A 248 3.14 24.36 18.89
CA PHE A 248 3.79 25.63 18.63
C PHE A 248 2.79 26.79 18.69
N SER A 249 3.10 27.80 19.52
CA SER A 249 2.41 29.08 19.52
C SER A 249 2.92 29.97 18.38
N LYS A 250 2.27 31.12 18.19
CA LYS A 250 2.78 32.15 17.27
C LYS A 250 4.22 32.54 17.62
N LEU A 251 4.96 32.95 16.60
CA LEU A 251 6.28 33.50 16.78
C LEU A 251 6.19 34.89 17.42
N ASP A 252 6.99 35.14 18.46
CA ASP A 252 7.11 36.44 19.09
C ASP A 252 7.92 37.40 18.20
N LYS A 253 7.55 38.68 18.21
CA LYS A 253 8.32 39.71 17.54
C LYS A 253 9.66 39.88 18.24
N VAL A 254 10.76 39.63 17.52
CA VAL A 254 12.12 39.88 18.01
C VAL A 254 12.55 41.26 17.52
N PRO A 255 12.77 42.26 18.44
CA PRO A 255 13.35 43.53 18.07
C PRO A 255 14.77 43.38 17.54
N GLU A 256 15.23 44.33 16.75
CA GLU A 256 16.60 44.33 16.20
C GLU A 256 17.62 44.31 17.37
N GLY A 257 18.52 43.30 17.36
CA GLY A 257 19.52 43.11 18.43
C GLY A 257 19.04 42.36 19.66
N ALA A 258 17.79 41.89 19.70
CA ALA A 258 17.27 41.07 20.81
C ALA A 258 17.51 39.57 20.61
N GLU A 259 17.61 38.83 21.71
CA GLU A 259 17.76 37.39 21.71
C GLU A 259 16.43 36.68 21.41
N TYR A 260 16.49 35.58 20.67
CA TYR A 260 15.37 34.66 20.45
C TYR A 260 15.05 33.89 21.73
N LYS A 261 13.78 33.83 22.08
CA LYS A 261 13.33 33.08 23.26
C LYS A 261 13.07 31.62 22.86
N TYR A 262 13.46 30.71 23.74
CA TYR A 262 13.11 29.31 23.60
C TYR A 262 11.62 29.12 23.86
N ILE A 263 10.93 28.48 22.92
CA ILE A 263 9.55 28.05 23.09
C ILE A 263 9.60 26.61 23.61
N THR A 264 9.00 26.38 24.78
CA THR A 264 8.81 25.01 25.28
C THR A 264 7.52 24.44 24.70
N THR A 265 7.63 23.36 23.97
CA THR A 265 6.45 22.56 23.57
C THR A 265 5.84 21.93 24.82
N SER A 266 4.51 22.01 24.94
CA SER A 266 3.83 21.40 26.07
C SER A 266 3.99 19.87 25.99
N ASP A 267 4.38 19.26 27.11
CA ASP A 267 4.69 17.84 27.27
C ASP A 267 3.42 16.93 27.24
N LYS A 268 2.26 17.49 26.90
CA LYS A 268 0.97 16.79 26.88
C LYS A 268 0.72 16.11 25.52
N GLY A 269 1.50 15.08 25.25
CA GLY A 269 1.24 14.23 24.07
C GLY A 269 0.06 13.28 24.31
N VAL A 270 -0.71 13.01 23.26
CA VAL A 270 -1.76 12.00 23.26
C VAL A 270 -1.13 10.61 23.16
N PRO A 271 -1.43 9.68 24.08
CA PRO A 271 -0.93 8.32 24.00
C PRO A 271 -1.58 7.56 22.86
N ILE A 272 -0.78 6.85 22.09
CA ILE A 272 -1.22 5.91 21.07
C ILE A 272 -0.38 4.64 21.16
N ALA A 273 -1.02 3.48 21.11
CA ALA A 273 -0.36 2.18 21.14
C ALA A 273 -0.97 1.26 20.09
N LEU A 274 -0.15 0.34 19.57
CA LEU A 274 -0.60 -0.69 18.64
C LEU A 274 -1.18 -1.89 19.38
N ALA A 275 -2.14 -2.53 18.74
CA ALA A 275 -2.61 -3.86 19.10
C ALA A 275 -2.67 -4.74 17.84
N THR A 276 -2.42 -6.03 18.02
CA THR A 276 -2.49 -7.01 16.94
C THR A 276 -3.90 -7.59 16.86
N TYR A 277 -4.48 -7.56 15.68
CA TYR A 277 -5.76 -8.19 15.35
C TYR A 277 -5.54 -9.25 14.28
N GLY A 278 -6.03 -10.47 14.51
CA GLY A 278 -5.83 -11.52 13.53
C GLY A 278 -6.67 -12.75 13.76
N ASN A 279 -6.83 -13.54 12.69
CA ASN A 279 -7.52 -14.83 12.70
C ASN A 279 -6.75 -15.83 11.83
N ILE A 280 -6.97 -17.10 12.11
CA ILE A 280 -6.39 -18.22 11.35
C ILE A 280 -7.49 -18.86 10.49
N PHE A 281 -7.15 -19.22 9.27
CA PHE A 281 -7.94 -20.11 8.42
C PHE A 281 -7.05 -21.22 7.90
N SER A 282 -7.64 -22.36 7.60
CA SER A 282 -6.92 -23.51 7.05
C SER A 282 -7.63 -24.06 5.82
N VAL A 283 -6.85 -24.54 4.87
CA VAL A 283 -7.33 -25.30 3.73
C VAL A 283 -6.88 -26.74 3.90
N THR A 284 -7.83 -27.65 3.94
CA THR A 284 -7.52 -29.06 4.11
C THR A 284 -7.06 -29.68 2.80
N ARG A 285 -6.26 -30.76 2.90
CA ARG A 285 -5.86 -31.55 1.73
C ARG A 285 -7.08 -32.03 0.92
N GLN A 286 -8.19 -32.36 1.56
CA GLN A 286 -9.42 -32.78 0.89
C GLN A 286 -10.00 -31.66 0.02
N ALA A 287 -9.99 -30.41 0.51
CA ALA A 287 -10.45 -29.27 -0.26
C ALA A 287 -9.61 -29.05 -1.54
N ILE A 288 -8.30 -29.28 -1.45
CA ILE A 288 -7.40 -29.17 -2.60
C ILE A 288 -7.63 -30.30 -3.60
N ILE A 289 -7.84 -31.55 -3.14
CA ILE A 289 -8.15 -32.69 -3.99
C ILE A 289 -9.50 -32.50 -4.70
N ASN A 290 -10.47 -31.91 -4.00
CA ASN A 290 -11.80 -31.62 -4.54
C ASN A 290 -11.81 -30.36 -5.40
N ASP A 291 -10.67 -29.68 -5.52
CA ASP A 291 -10.51 -28.46 -6.32
C ASP A 291 -11.43 -27.32 -5.87
N ASP A 292 -11.59 -27.16 -4.55
CA ASP A 292 -12.44 -26.13 -3.95
C ASP A 292 -11.69 -24.78 -3.89
N LEU A 293 -11.72 -24.06 -5.00
CA LEU A 293 -11.15 -22.72 -5.14
C LEU A 293 -11.76 -21.68 -4.19
N THR A 294 -12.98 -21.94 -3.71
CA THR A 294 -13.70 -21.03 -2.81
C THR A 294 -12.91 -20.80 -1.53
N GLN A 295 -12.25 -21.84 -1.01
CA GLN A 295 -11.44 -21.73 0.21
C GLN A 295 -10.20 -20.88 0.03
N LEU A 296 -9.60 -20.84 -1.16
CA LEU A 296 -8.40 -20.03 -1.45
C LEU A 296 -8.68 -18.60 -1.88
N THR A 297 -9.88 -18.31 -2.33
CA THR A 297 -10.22 -16.97 -2.84
C THR A 297 -11.22 -16.26 -1.95
N THR A 298 -12.35 -16.88 -1.67
CA THR A 298 -13.46 -16.25 -0.97
C THR A 298 -13.16 -16.04 0.52
N ILE A 299 -12.56 -17.04 1.19
CA ILE A 299 -12.24 -16.94 2.61
C ILE A 299 -11.14 -15.89 2.86
N PRO A 300 -9.98 -15.93 2.17
CA PRO A 300 -8.97 -14.88 2.34
C PRO A 300 -9.49 -13.48 2.00
N MET A 301 -10.29 -13.33 0.95
CA MET A 301 -10.92 -12.06 0.61
C MET A 301 -11.87 -11.57 1.73
N ALA A 302 -12.66 -12.47 2.31
CA ALA A 302 -13.53 -12.14 3.44
C ALA A 302 -12.72 -11.71 4.68
N MET A 303 -11.55 -12.34 4.91
CA MET A 303 -10.64 -11.97 6.00
C MET A 303 -9.98 -10.61 5.76
N GLY A 304 -9.61 -10.29 4.52
CA GLY A 304 -9.13 -8.96 4.16
C GLY A 304 -10.17 -7.88 4.45
N ARG A 305 -11.42 -8.09 4.06
CA ARG A 305 -12.54 -7.20 4.41
C ARG A 305 -12.78 -7.12 5.92
N ALA A 306 -12.63 -8.24 6.64
CA ALA A 306 -12.78 -8.26 8.10
C ALA A 306 -11.67 -7.47 8.80
N ALA A 307 -10.43 -7.53 8.31
CA ALA A 307 -9.32 -6.73 8.82
C ALA A 307 -9.61 -5.23 8.67
N ALA A 308 -10.04 -4.78 7.49
CA ALA A 308 -10.40 -3.38 7.26
C ALA A 308 -11.56 -2.94 8.17
N ARG A 309 -12.59 -3.78 8.28
CA ARG A 309 -13.74 -3.54 9.16
C ARG A 309 -13.34 -3.45 10.62
N THR A 310 -12.34 -4.21 11.06
CA THR A 310 -11.81 -4.16 12.43
C THR A 310 -11.22 -2.79 12.72
N VAL A 311 -10.37 -2.27 11.84
CA VAL A 311 -9.81 -0.92 11.98
C VAL A 311 -10.90 0.15 11.96
N GLY A 312 -11.86 0.06 11.01
CA GLY A 312 -13.02 0.95 10.97
C GLY A 312 -13.83 0.93 12.27
N ASN A 313 -14.05 -0.26 12.85
CA ASN A 313 -14.76 -0.38 14.13
C ASN A 313 -14.02 0.34 15.26
N LEU A 314 -12.69 0.29 15.31
CA LEU A 314 -11.90 1.00 16.32
C LEU A 314 -12.06 2.52 16.18
N VAL A 315 -12.00 3.05 14.95
CA VAL A 315 -12.16 4.48 14.68
C VAL A 315 -13.54 4.97 15.12
N TYR A 316 -14.61 4.29 14.68
CA TYR A 316 -15.97 4.72 15.02
C TYR A 316 -16.35 4.45 16.47
N LEU A 317 -15.76 3.43 17.11
CA LEU A 317 -15.91 3.21 18.55
C LEU A 317 -15.27 4.36 19.35
N LEU A 318 -14.08 4.83 18.97
CA LEU A 318 -13.43 5.98 19.59
C LEU A 318 -14.34 7.23 19.49
N LEU A 319 -14.93 7.46 18.32
CA LEU A 319 -15.80 8.60 18.06
C LEU A 319 -17.09 8.55 18.90
N THR A 320 -17.74 7.38 18.93
CA THR A 320 -19.06 7.20 19.59
C THR A 320 -18.96 7.02 21.10
N SER A 321 -17.90 6.39 21.61
CA SER A 321 -17.70 6.19 23.06
C SER A 321 -17.44 7.47 23.84
N ASN A 322 -17.03 8.54 23.16
CA ASN A 322 -16.74 9.86 23.74
C ASN A 322 -15.83 9.74 24.97
N GLY A 323 -14.75 8.95 24.82
CA GLY A 323 -13.81 8.68 25.90
C GLY A 323 -13.11 9.94 26.44
N LYS A 324 -12.44 9.78 27.58
CA LYS A 324 -11.67 10.89 28.18
C LYS A 324 -10.46 11.26 27.31
N PHE A 325 -10.29 12.54 27.09
CA PHE A 325 -9.13 13.12 26.46
C PHE A 325 -8.01 13.41 27.49
N THR A 326 -6.85 13.88 27.06
CA THR A 326 -5.65 14.09 27.90
C THR A 326 -5.82 15.13 29.01
N ASP A 327 -6.81 16.01 28.90
CA ASP A 327 -7.18 17.00 29.91
C ASP A 327 -8.16 16.46 30.99
N GLY A 328 -8.56 15.17 30.86
CA GLY A 328 -9.48 14.48 31.76
C GLY A 328 -10.97 14.67 31.43
N LYS A 329 -11.31 15.53 30.46
CA LYS A 329 -12.67 15.74 29.96
C LYS A 329 -12.98 14.75 28.83
N ALA A 330 -14.26 14.60 28.50
CA ALA A 330 -14.64 13.82 27.34
C ALA A 330 -14.16 14.48 26.02
N LEU A 331 -13.89 13.69 24.98
CA LEU A 331 -13.46 14.20 23.68
C LEU A 331 -14.40 15.27 23.14
N PHE A 332 -15.71 15.04 23.20
CA PHE A 332 -16.74 16.03 22.90
C PHE A 332 -17.32 16.55 24.23
N HIS A 333 -17.00 17.79 24.56
CA HIS A 333 -17.40 18.43 25.80
C HIS A 333 -17.72 19.92 25.56
N ALA A 334 -18.61 20.48 26.39
CA ALA A 334 -18.99 21.88 26.27
C ALA A 334 -17.79 22.84 26.41
N ASP A 335 -16.85 22.54 27.32
CA ASP A 335 -15.63 23.35 27.50
C ASP A 335 -14.68 23.27 26.30
N HIS A 336 -14.75 22.23 25.51
CA HIS A 336 -14.02 22.10 24.24
C HIS A 336 -14.70 22.89 23.10
N LYS A 337 -15.86 23.47 23.34
CA LYS A 337 -16.67 24.18 22.33
C LYS A 337 -16.93 23.35 21.06
N ASN A 338 -16.97 22.02 21.19
CA ASN A 338 -17.11 21.04 20.10
C ASN A 338 -18.31 20.09 20.26
N LEU A 339 -19.26 20.45 21.13
CA LEU A 339 -20.50 19.72 21.37
C LEU A 339 -21.68 20.68 21.21
N ILE A 340 -22.63 20.33 20.33
CA ILE A 340 -23.89 21.07 20.11
C ILE A 340 -25.09 20.13 20.18
N ALA A 341 -26.29 20.71 20.30
CA ALA A 341 -27.56 19.99 20.20
C ALA A 341 -28.40 20.66 19.09
N LYS A 342 -28.17 20.26 17.85
CA LYS A 342 -28.81 20.78 16.66
C LYS A 342 -29.11 19.65 15.69
N ASP A 343 -30.23 19.76 14.98
CA ASP A 343 -30.58 18.84 13.90
C ASP A 343 -29.59 18.92 12.74
N MET A 344 -29.63 17.91 11.86
CA MET A 344 -28.85 17.85 10.64
C MET A 344 -29.52 18.72 9.56
N ASP A 345 -29.32 20.03 9.67
CA ASP A 345 -29.87 21.03 8.76
C ASP A 345 -28.83 22.15 8.46
N MET A 346 -29.23 23.14 7.70
CA MET A 346 -28.34 24.26 7.33
C MET A 346 -27.92 25.06 8.57
N GLU A 347 -28.79 25.26 9.57
CA GLU A 347 -28.52 26.02 10.78
C GLU A 347 -27.49 25.26 11.66
N GLY A 348 -27.71 23.96 11.88
CA GLY A 348 -26.80 23.11 12.64
C GLY A 348 -25.40 23.05 12.00
N LEU A 349 -25.34 22.88 10.67
CA LEU A 349 -24.07 22.89 9.94
C LEU A 349 -23.35 24.25 9.99
N ASN A 350 -24.10 25.35 9.90
CA ASN A 350 -23.52 26.69 10.01
C ASN A 350 -22.97 26.96 11.42
N GLU A 351 -23.68 26.54 12.45
CA GLU A 351 -23.18 26.64 13.84
C GLU A 351 -21.94 25.76 14.05
N ALA A 352 -21.94 24.54 13.53
CA ALA A 352 -20.75 23.67 13.58
C ALA A 352 -19.54 24.33 12.91
N ARG A 353 -19.71 24.88 11.70
CA ARG A 353 -18.67 25.62 10.98
C ARG A 353 -18.15 26.80 11.79
N LYS A 354 -19.04 27.57 12.40
CA LYS A 354 -18.68 28.71 13.24
C LYS A 354 -17.81 28.28 14.42
N LEU A 355 -18.26 27.25 15.17
CA LEU A 355 -17.52 26.77 16.33
C LEU A 355 -16.15 26.21 15.98
N MET A 356 -16.02 25.49 14.86
CA MET A 356 -14.72 25.00 14.41
C MET A 356 -13.76 26.14 14.03
N ARG A 357 -14.26 27.20 13.39
CA ARG A 357 -13.44 28.38 13.06
C ARG A 357 -13.01 29.17 14.28
N LEU A 358 -13.82 29.17 15.34
CA LEU A 358 -13.56 29.85 16.61
C LEU A 358 -12.73 29.00 17.58
N GLN A 359 -12.24 27.83 17.16
CA GLN A 359 -11.30 27.07 17.99
C GLN A 359 -9.98 27.85 18.14
N GLU A 360 -9.46 27.81 19.35
CA GLU A 360 -8.28 28.56 19.77
C GLU A 360 -7.14 27.61 20.15
N ASP A 361 -5.90 28.04 19.95
CA ASP A 361 -4.74 27.36 20.50
C ASP A 361 -4.62 27.57 22.02
N ALA A 362 -3.55 27.02 22.62
CA ALA A 362 -3.30 27.17 24.05
C ALA A 362 -3.05 28.65 24.52
N ASN A 363 -2.77 29.56 23.59
CA ASN A 363 -2.51 30.98 23.84
C ASN A 363 -3.71 31.89 23.54
N GLY A 364 -4.82 31.32 23.05
CA GLY A 364 -6.02 32.05 22.65
C GLY A 364 -5.97 32.62 21.23
N ASP A 365 -5.03 32.18 20.39
CA ASP A 365 -5.01 32.55 18.99
C ASP A 365 -5.96 31.63 18.19
N SER A 366 -6.79 32.23 17.32
CA SER A 366 -7.77 31.49 16.52
C SER A 366 -7.11 30.63 15.44
N LEU A 367 -7.46 29.35 15.40
CA LEU A 367 -6.92 28.38 14.45
C LEU A 367 -7.64 28.39 13.09
N ASN A 368 -8.85 28.98 13.00
CA ASN A 368 -9.65 29.06 11.80
C ASN A 368 -9.82 27.68 11.08
N ILE A 369 -10.08 26.63 11.86
CA ILE A 369 -10.27 25.27 11.34
C ILE A 369 -11.55 25.22 10.51
N THR A 370 -11.46 24.65 9.31
CA THR A 370 -12.60 24.50 8.41
C THR A 370 -13.10 23.05 8.37
N PRO A 371 -14.42 22.83 8.36
CA PRO A 371 -14.99 21.51 8.06
C PRO A 371 -14.52 20.97 6.71
N ALA A 372 -14.22 19.69 6.66
CA ALA A 372 -13.94 18.99 5.41
C ALA A 372 -14.85 17.76 5.20
N PHE A 373 -15.30 17.15 6.30
CA PHE A 373 -16.16 15.97 6.27
C PHE A 373 -17.32 16.11 7.25
N VAL A 374 -18.49 15.62 6.85
CA VAL A 374 -19.67 15.47 7.71
C VAL A 374 -19.99 13.99 7.79
N LEU A 375 -19.88 13.42 8.98
CA LEU A 375 -20.12 12.01 9.24
C LEU A 375 -21.52 11.84 9.80
N VAL A 376 -22.35 11.10 9.09
CA VAL A 376 -23.76 10.93 9.43
C VAL A 376 -24.15 9.46 9.51
N PRO A 377 -25.12 9.09 10.40
CA PRO A 377 -25.76 7.80 10.33
C PRO A 377 -26.60 7.68 9.04
N ALA A 378 -26.88 6.46 8.59
CA ALA A 378 -27.70 6.24 7.41
C ALA A 378 -29.11 6.89 7.53
N ALA A 379 -29.64 6.97 8.73
CA ALA A 379 -30.91 7.65 9.01
C ALA A 379 -30.90 9.15 8.62
N LEU A 380 -29.76 9.82 8.69
CA LEU A 380 -29.61 11.25 8.37
C LEU A 380 -29.03 11.52 6.98
N GLU A 381 -28.74 10.49 6.16
CA GLU A 381 -28.17 10.63 4.83
C GLU A 381 -28.92 11.64 3.95
N SER A 382 -30.24 11.46 3.83
CA SER A 382 -31.07 12.35 3.01
C SER A 382 -31.11 13.79 3.53
N ALA A 383 -31.04 13.98 4.85
CA ALA A 383 -31.04 15.31 5.46
C ALA A 383 -29.69 16.00 5.18
N ALA A 384 -28.57 15.29 5.35
CA ALA A 384 -27.22 15.77 5.09
C ALA A 384 -27.03 16.18 3.62
N HIS A 385 -27.44 15.32 2.68
CA HIS A 385 -27.34 15.64 1.26
C HIS A 385 -28.21 16.84 0.87
N ARG A 386 -29.44 16.95 1.41
CA ARG A 386 -30.25 18.14 1.18
C ARG A 386 -29.62 19.41 1.73
N ALA A 387 -29.07 19.35 2.94
CA ALA A 387 -28.43 20.49 3.56
C ALA A 387 -27.17 20.97 2.81
N ILE A 388 -26.36 20.06 2.30
CA ILE A 388 -25.06 20.39 1.69
C ILE A 388 -25.15 20.59 0.18
N LEU A 389 -25.99 19.84 -0.55
CA LEU A 389 -26.04 19.91 -2.02
C LEU A 389 -27.12 20.89 -2.54
N SER A 390 -28.11 21.26 -1.72
CA SER A 390 -29.13 22.18 -2.16
C SER A 390 -28.56 23.58 -2.48
N SER A 391 -29.00 24.16 -3.57
CA SER A 391 -28.59 25.54 -3.94
C SER A 391 -29.39 26.61 -3.19
N SER A 392 -30.60 26.28 -2.70
CA SER A 392 -31.49 27.19 -1.96
C SER A 392 -31.82 26.59 -0.59
N SER A 393 -31.99 27.45 0.40
CA SER A 393 -32.38 27.04 1.73
C SER A 393 -33.91 26.89 1.79
N LEU A 394 -34.37 25.79 2.39
CA LEU A 394 -35.76 25.55 2.73
C LEU A 394 -35.95 25.94 4.20
N PHE A 395 -36.61 27.07 4.46
CA PHE A 395 -37.07 27.40 5.81
C PHE A 395 -38.52 26.92 5.98
N PRO A 396 -38.83 26.22 7.07
CA PRO A 396 -40.23 26.08 7.48
C PRO A 396 -40.74 27.47 7.88
N VAL A 397 -41.77 27.92 7.24
CA VAL A 397 -42.48 29.13 7.67
C VAL A 397 -43.41 28.77 8.83
N ASP A 398 -43.33 29.57 9.88
CA ASP A 398 -44.03 29.41 11.15
C ASP A 398 -45.44 28.82 11.05
N GLY A 399 -45.65 27.69 11.69
CA GLY A 399 -46.94 27.23 12.19
C GLY A 399 -47.93 26.59 11.21
N VAL A 400 -47.68 26.54 9.92
CA VAL A 400 -48.57 25.89 8.95
C VAL A 400 -47.78 25.17 7.89
N GLY A 401 -47.41 23.96 8.10
CA GLY A 401 -46.88 22.92 7.21
C GLY A 401 -46.61 23.15 5.71
N THR A 402 -46.45 24.38 5.27
CA THR A 402 -46.13 24.76 3.89
C THR A 402 -44.66 25.10 3.77
N ILE A 403 -43.95 24.25 3.08
CA ILE A 403 -42.54 24.51 2.68
C ILE A 403 -42.59 25.66 1.66
N ASN A 404 -42.32 26.88 2.09
CA ASN A 404 -42.10 27.98 1.16
C ASN A 404 -40.68 27.85 0.62
N GLN A 405 -40.55 27.37 -0.61
CA GLN A 405 -39.34 27.54 -1.39
C GLN A 405 -39.23 29.04 -1.71
N ASN A 406 -38.43 29.75 -0.93
CA ASN A 406 -38.06 31.11 -1.28
C ASN A 406 -36.84 31.07 -2.21
N PRO A 407 -36.99 31.26 -3.53
CA PRO A 407 -35.94 31.05 -4.52
C PRO A 407 -34.77 32.06 -4.42
N GLY A 408 -34.80 32.94 -3.41
CA GLY A 408 -33.81 33.99 -3.21
C GLY A 408 -32.85 33.77 -2.05
N ILE A 409 -33.02 32.73 -1.22
CA ILE A 409 -32.12 32.49 -0.08
C ILE A 409 -31.03 31.49 -0.47
N ILE A 410 -29.81 31.99 -0.54
CA ILE A 410 -28.64 31.16 -0.86
C ILE A 410 -28.34 30.21 0.29
N ASN A 411 -28.10 28.94 -0.01
CA ASN A 411 -27.61 28.00 0.97
C ASN A 411 -26.14 28.29 1.29
N VAL A 412 -25.87 28.84 2.47
CA VAL A 412 -24.52 29.26 2.92
C VAL A 412 -23.60 28.11 3.30
N VAL A 413 -24.13 26.90 3.43
CA VAL A 413 -23.37 25.67 3.74
C VAL A 413 -23.25 24.73 2.53
N LYS A 414 -23.66 25.21 1.35
CA LYS A 414 -23.51 24.45 0.12
C LYS A 414 -22.04 24.10 -0.11
N ASP A 415 -21.77 22.85 -0.48
CA ASP A 415 -20.44 22.31 -0.78
C ASP A 415 -19.41 22.54 0.33
N MET A 416 -19.87 22.71 1.59
CA MET A 416 -19.01 23.01 2.74
C MET A 416 -18.07 21.84 3.09
N ALA A 417 -18.55 20.61 2.92
CA ALA A 417 -17.85 19.40 3.32
C ALA A 417 -18.38 18.18 2.54
N GLU A 418 -17.56 17.13 2.45
CA GLU A 418 -17.99 15.84 1.91
C GLU A 418 -18.86 15.08 2.93
N VAL A 419 -20.02 14.60 2.48
CA VAL A 419 -20.88 13.75 3.32
C VAL A 419 -20.36 12.32 3.30
N ILE A 420 -20.12 11.78 4.48
CA ILE A 420 -19.74 10.38 4.69
C ILE A 420 -20.84 9.70 5.48
N VAL A 421 -21.50 8.74 4.87
CA VAL A 421 -22.54 7.94 5.51
C VAL A 421 -21.92 6.73 6.17
N GLU A 422 -22.18 6.54 7.48
CA GLU A 422 -21.57 5.46 8.24
C GLU A 422 -22.62 4.74 9.10
N PRO A 423 -22.99 3.50 8.73
CA PRO A 423 -24.04 2.75 9.44
C PRO A 423 -23.70 2.39 10.89
N ARG A 424 -22.42 2.44 11.28
CA ARG A 424 -22.01 2.19 12.68
C ARG A 424 -22.52 3.28 13.61
N LEU A 425 -22.71 4.49 13.10
CA LEU A 425 -23.28 5.60 13.88
C LEU A 425 -24.74 5.37 14.23
N ASP A 426 -25.54 4.72 13.36
CA ASP A 426 -26.94 4.37 13.65
C ASP A 426 -27.08 3.47 14.86
N LYS A 427 -26.09 2.58 15.11
CA LYS A 427 -26.09 1.68 16.27
C LYS A 427 -25.87 2.41 17.59
N ALA A 428 -25.13 3.52 17.56
CA ALA A 428 -24.86 4.34 18.73
C ALA A 428 -26.03 5.30 18.98
N ASN A 429 -26.36 6.14 18.02
CA ASN A 429 -27.50 7.03 18.05
C ASN A 429 -27.81 7.55 16.62
N ASN A 430 -28.98 7.28 16.11
CA ASN A 430 -29.37 7.65 14.74
C ASN A 430 -29.67 9.16 14.52
N LYS A 431 -29.61 9.96 15.58
CA LYS A 431 -29.76 11.44 15.53
C LYS A 431 -28.42 12.16 15.61
N GLU A 432 -27.37 11.49 16.11
CA GLU A 432 -26.06 12.09 16.28
C GLU A 432 -25.32 12.20 14.94
N TRP A 433 -24.66 13.33 14.73
CA TRP A 433 -23.81 13.54 13.59
C TRP A 433 -22.54 14.26 13.98
N TYR A 434 -21.52 14.15 13.14
CA TYR A 434 -20.19 14.66 13.46
C TYR A 434 -19.64 15.46 12.29
N VAL A 435 -18.73 16.39 12.61
CA VAL A 435 -17.97 17.14 11.63
C VAL A 435 -16.49 16.93 11.91
N ALA A 436 -15.73 16.69 10.86
CA ALA A 436 -14.30 16.53 10.94
C ALA A 436 -13.59 17.51 10.00
N ALA A 437 -12.45 18.01 10.43
CA ALA A 437 -11.53 18.79 9.62
C ALA A 437 -10.76 17.90 8.64
N ALA A 438 -9.97 18.50 7.75
CA ALA A 438 -9.11 17.78 6.83
C ALA A 438 -8.03 16.96 7.58
N LYS A 439 -7.53 15.91 6.94
CA LYS A 439 -6.52 14.96 7.52
C LYS A 439 -5.30 15.64 8.15
N GLY A 440 -4.88 16.80 7.63
CA GLY A 440 -3.73 17.56 8.14
C GLY A 440 -3.98 18.33 9.44
N MET A 441 -5.22 18.34 9.97
CA MET A 441 -5.60 19.07 11.17
C MET A 441 -5.61 18.20 12.44
N ASP A 442 -4.83 17.09 12.44
CA ASP A 442 -4.61 16.21 13.59
C ASP A 442 -5.89 15.76 14.32
N THR A 443 -6.90 15.30 13.59
CA THR A 443 -8.18 14.86 14.16
C THR A 443 -8.05 13.48 14.84
N ILE A 444 -8.16 12.41 14.06
CA ILE A 444 -7.94 11.03 14.50
C ILE A 444 -6.81 10.42 13.67
N GLU A 445 -5.86 9.80 14.36
CA GLU A 445 -4.78 9.03 13.74
C GLU A 445 -5.08 7.54 13.83
N VAL A 446 -4.91 6.85 12.71
CA VAL A 446 -4.82 5.40 12.64
C VAL A 446 -3.36 5.08 12.38
N ALA A 447 -2.66 4.56 13.38
CA ALA A 447 -1.26 4.19 13.28
C ALA A 447 -1.13 2.69 12.98
N TYR A 448 -0.17 2.36 12.13
CA TYR A 448 0.20 1.00 11.76
C TYR A 448 1.66 0.71 12.11
N LEU A 449 1.98 -0.56 12.35
CA LEU A 449 3.36 -0.99 12.61
C LEU A 449 4.22 -0.72 11.36
N ASP A 450 5.31 0.03 11.54
CA ASP A 450 6.23 0.47 10.49
C ASP A 450 5.53 1.16 9.30
N GLY A 451 4.30 1.66 9.49
CA GLY A 451 3.50 2.29 8.45
C GLY A 451 2.86 1.33 7.45
N ILE A 452 2.89 0.02 7.71
CA ILE A 452 2.28 -1.00 6.85
C ILE A 452 0.78 -1.05 7.13
N ASP A 453 -0.01 -0.42 6.28
CA ASP A 453 -1.45 -0.28 6.40
C ASP A 453 -2.26 -1.46 5.82
N THR A 454 -1.57 -2.49 5.34
CA THR A 454 -2.19 -3.69 4.77
C THR A 454 -2.10 -4.88 5.71
N PRO A 455 -3.08 -5.82 5.68
CA PRO A 455 -3.00 -7.03 6.47
C PRO A 455 -1.86 -7.94 5.98
N TYR A 456 -1.18 -8.55 6.93
CA TYR A 456 -0.09 -9.48 6.72
C TYR A 456 -0.60 -10.92 6.76
N LEU A 457 -0.18 -11.74 5.78
CA LEU A 457 -0.46 -13.17 5.72
C LEU A 457 0.78 -13.95 6.15
N GLU A 458 0.61 -14.88 7.08
CA GLU A 458 1.65 -15.80 7.54
C GLU A 458 1.16 -17.24 7.38
N GLU A 459 2.02 -18.09 6.83
CA GLU A 459 1.74 -19.47 6.49
C GLU A 459 2.35 -20.42 7.52
N GLN A 460 1.65 -21.52 7.79
CA GLN A 460 2.16 -22.63 8.59
C GLN A 460 1.66 -23.96 8.00
N GLU A 461 2.59 -24.85 7.66
CA GLU A 461 2.27 -26.23 7.34
C GLU A 461 1.85 -26.97 8.61
N GLY A 462 0.70 -27.67 8.55
CA GLY A 462 0.15 -28.36 9.70
C GLY A 462 0.75 -29.75 9.89
N PHE A 463 1.39 -30.00 11.04
CA PHE A 463 1.77 -31.35 11.45
C PHE A 463 0.60 -32.15 12.02
N THR A 464 -0.33 -31.44 12.65
CA THR A 464 -1.50 -32.07 13.34
C THR A 464 -2.74 -32.17 12.47
N VAL A 465 -2.80 -31.44 11.36
CA VAL A 465 -3.92 -31.43 10.39
C VAL A 465 -3.33 -31.46 8.99
N ASP A 466 -3.75 -32.43 8.18
CA ASP A 466 -3.36 -32.51 6.77
C ASP A 466 -3.87 -31.27 6.01
N GLY A 467 -2.99 -30.30 5.77
CA GLY A 467 -3.33 -29.06 5.06
C GLY A 467 -2.37 -27.91 5.37
N VAL A 468 -2.72 -26.73 4.89
CA VAL A 468 -1.98 -25.49 5.12
C VAL A 468 -2.86 -24.54 5.91
N ALA A 469 -2.32 -23.94 6.96
CA ALA A 469 -2.99 -22.92 7.76
C ALA A 469 -2.36 -21.55 7.45
N TRP A 470 -3.19 -20.54 7.30
CA TRP A 470 -2.78 -19.16 7.15
C TRP A 470 -3.34 -18.31 8.28
N LYS A 471 -2.50 -17.43 8.80
CA LYS A 471 -2.86 -16.41 9.78
C LYS A 471 -2.88 -15.07 9.10
N VAL A 472 -4.03 -14.40 9.08
CA VAL A 472 -4.17 -13.00 8.65
C VAL A 472 -4.14 -12.12 9.88
N ARG A 473 -3.25 -11.14 9.92
CA ARG A 473 -3.15 -10.17 11.01
C ARG A 473 -2.96 -8.76 10.50
N ILE A 474 -3.37 -7.80 11.30
CA ILE A 474 -3.08 -6.37 11.13
C ILE A 474 -2.72 -5.77 12.48
N ASP A 475 -1.69 -4.94 12.50
CA ASP A 475 -1.22 -4.25 13.70
C ASP A 475 -1.62 -2.79 13.58
N ALA A 476 -2.63 -2.37 14.35
CA ALA A 476 -3.21 -1.04 14.27
C ALA A 476 -3.49 -0.45 15.65
N GLY A 477 -3.41 0.88 15.73
CA GLY A 477 -3.79 1.66 16.89
C GLY A 477 -4.53 2.91 16.47
N VAL A 478 -5.50 3.35 17.26
CA VAL A 478 -6.33 4.53 16.96
C VAL A 478 -6.33 5.48 18.14
N ALA A 479 -6.07 6.76 17.88
CA ALA A 479 -6.17 7.80 18.89
C ALA A 479 -6.72 9.11 18.31
N ALA A 480 -7.46 9.87 19.13
CA ALA A 480 -7.83 11.23 18.80
C ALA A 480 -6.68 12.15 19.19
N LEU A 481 -6.00 12.75 18.21
CA LEU A 481 -4.84 13.61 18.44
C LEU A 481 -5.23 14.97 18.98
N ASP A 482 -6.32 15.53 18.47
CA ASP A 482 -6.86 16.81 18.91
C ASP A 482 -8.40 16.80 18.81
N TYR A 483 -9.04 17.47 19.76
CA TYR A 483 -10.49 17.63 19.77
C TYR A 483 -10.99 18.79 18.90
N ARG A 484 -10.12 19.77 18.59
CA ARG A 484 -10.48 21.02 17.92
C ARG A 484 -10.92 20.84 16.47
N GLY A 485 -10.36 19.82 15.80
CA GLY A 485 -10.76 19.45 14.45
C GLY A 485 -12.02 18.56 14.38
N LEU A 486 -12.63 18.28 15.53
CA LEU A 486 -13.81 17.41 15.63
C LEU A 486 -14.96 18.13 16.32
N LEU A 487 -16.18 17.98 15.82
CA LEU A 487 -17.38 18.47 16.44
C LEU A 487 -18.47 17.39 16.43
N LYS A 488 -19.25 17.29 17.50
CA LYS A 488 -20.38 16.39 17.63
C LYS A 488 -21.67 17.19 17.82
N SER A 489 -22.74 16.81 17.14
CA SER A 489 -24.10 17.17 17.49
C SER A 489 -24.84 15.98 18.08
N SER A 490 -25.55 16.18 19.18
CA SER A 490 -26.42 15.15 19.78
C SER A 490 -27.76 15.00 19.04
N GLY A 491 -28.03 15.85 18.06
CA GLY A 491 -29.38 16.05 17.52
C GLY A 491 -30.26 16.86 18.49
N ALA A 492 -31.38 17.30 18.01
CA ALA A 492 -32.43 17.97 18.83
C ALA A 492 -33.55 17.02 19.20
#